data_fc0f9761c68d3e7a6c162f6ac44fb9ad
#
_entry.id   fc0f9761c68d3e7a6c162f6ac44fb9ad
#
_cell.length_a   1.000
_cell.length_b   1.000
_cell.length_c   1.000
_cell.angle_alpha   90.00
_cell.angle_beta   90.00
_cell.angle_gamma   90.00
#
_symmetry.space_group_name_H-M   'P 1'
#
loop_
_entity.id
_entity.type
_entity.pdbx_description
1 polymer ?
#
loop_
_entity_poly.entity_id
_entity_poly.type
_entity_poly.pdbx_seq_one_letter_code
_entity_poly.pdbx_strand_id
1 'polypeptide(L)'
;MFNRVQEKKNTYQSHRVDVLQEHLRHASSYDEWKEIALKLDEDSGHEAWKYDNESPYFDAEILSKRYNLLKKYRTQHRTLDLIYVLREGLSYDFANIGHPMLFAETYIGTKKIIENYVEEMSDCFRYLASSECITFQLKEKIQFFEECQTAYGQPALMFSGGATLGLFHTGVCKALLEQDLMPRVLSGSSAGAIMTGMLGVSASDQVPDLLKGEHFFSDAFKFRKLSELIRGHGGIADVMYLKQFLMQNLGDVTFAEAYQQSKRHINIVIAPYNTAQSPRIMNALTAPNVLVWSAVLASCAVPVLFPPVHLTSKRYDGQHTPYLANTKWVDGSMRSDFPQEKMARLYNINYTIASQVNPHIVPFMQSDSDRFRRDVLSWPERIVRRQGKAIALEVMDLTRNYAGSFFPIRRALDHGYGILGQRYYGDVNIIAKYGLRHYSYMLKNPRPKLFKVLQREGERATWPKISAIETHARIGKTIEHCLTSLRKQEEKQQNEFYYVDL
;
A
#
# COMPACT_ATOMS: atom_id res chain seq x y z
N MET A 1 18.63 50.88 -9.70
CA MET A 1 19.61 49.79 -9.91
C MET A 1 19.26 48.54 -9.08
N PHE A 2 18.90 48.66 -7.83
CA PHE A 2 18.49 47.55 -6.95
C PHE A 2 17.31 46.70 -7.49
N ASN A 3 16.22 47.31 -7.96
CA ASN A 3 15.06 46.59 -8.48
C ASN A 3 15.39 45.71 -9.72
N ARG A 4 16.22 46.19 -10.63
CA ARG A 4 16.63 45.42 -11.82
C ARG A 4 17.54 44.25 -11.47
N VAL A 5 18.32 44.31 -10.42
CA VAL A 5 19.17 43.19 -9.92
C VAL A 5 18.30 42.15 -9.26
N GLN A 6 17.29 42.58 -8.49
CA GLN A 6 16.34 41.72 -7.83
C GLN A 6 15.45 40.97 -8.86
N GLU A 7 14.93 41.70 -9.89
CA GLU A 7 14.17 41.08 -10.99
C GLU A 7 14.99 40.06 -11.78
N LYS A 8 16.23 40.35 -12.10
CA LYS A 8 17.12 39.40 -12.78
C LYS A 8 17.41 38.15 -11.92
N LYS A 9 17.60 38.36 -10.59
CA LYS A 9 17.81 37.25 -9.65
C LYS A 9 16.58 36.34 -9.54
N ASN A 10 15.39 36.92 -9.46
CA ASN A 10 14.13 36.19 -9.42
C ASN A 10 13.87 35.42 -10.76
N THR A 11 14.16 36.07 -11.89
CA THR A 11 14.00 35.40 -13.21
C THR A 11 14.97 34.23 -13.40
N TYR A 12 16.22 34.36 -12.94
CA TYR A 12 17.23 33.31 -12.98
C TYR A 12 16.86 32.15 -12.07
N GLN A 13 16.37 32.43 -10.86
CA GLN A 13 15.94 31.45 -9.88
C GLN A 13 14.69 30.67 -10.39
N SER A 14 13.72 31.37 -10.97
CA SER A 14 12.54 30.74 -11.60
C SER A 14 12.95 29.78 -12.74
N HIS A 15 13.82 30.20 -13.64
CA HIS A 15 14.30 29.35 -14.74
C HIS A 15 15.06 28.11 -14.22
N ARG A 16 15.86 28.27 -13.16
CA ARG A 16 16.58 27.14 -12.54
C ARG A 16 15.62 26.13 -11.91
N VAL A 17 14.57 26.58 -11.25
CA VAL A 17 13.51 25.72 -10.69
C VAL A 17 12.80 24.94 -11.80
N ASP A 18 12.47 25.58 -12.93
CA ASP A 18 11.81 24.91 -14.06
C ASP A 18 12.69 23.80 -14.67
N VAL A 19 14.00 24.07 -14.82
CA VAL A 19 14.96 23.06 -15.32
C VAL A 19 15.09 21.89 -14.36
N LEU A 20 15.20 22.15 -13.05
CA LEU A 20 15.27 21.11 -12.03
C LEU A 20 13.97 20.28 -11.98
N GLN A 21 12.80 20.91 -12.14
CA GLN A 21 11.52 20.18 -12.20
C GLN A 21 11.45 19.25 -13.42
N GLU A 22 12.00 19.66 -14.57
CA GLU A 22 12.08 18.81 -15.75
C GLU A 22 13.04 17.63 -15.51
N HIS A 23 14.21 17.87 -14.94
CA HIS A 23 15.13 16.79 -14.56
C HIS A 23 14.51 15.83 -13.55
N LEU A 24 13.77 16.34 -12.55
CA LEU A 24 13.06 15.51 -11.57
C LEU A 24 12.07 14.55 -12.22
N ARG A 25 11.36 14.98 -13.27
CA ARG A 25 10.43 14.14 -14.04
C ARG A 25 11.14 13.01 -14.78
N HIS A 26 12.40 13.24 -15.17
CA HIS A 26 13.20 12.29 -15.96
C HIS A 26 14.15 11.44 -15.13
N ALA A 27 14.25 11.65 -13.82
CA ALA A 27 15.12 10.90 -12.93
C ALA A 27 14.98 9.38 -13.16
N SER A 28 16.14 8.68 -13.14
CA SER A 28 16.26 7.26 -13.42
C SER A 28 16.34 6.37 -12.19
N SER A 29 16.66 6.95 -11.02
CA SER A 29 16.74 6.28 -9.71
C SER A 29 16.18 7.18 -8.61
N TYR A 30 15.92 6.57 -7.43
CA TYR A 30 15.51 7.34 -6.26
C TYR A 30 16.59 8.29 -5.78
N ASP A 31 17.87 7.88 -5.83
CA ASP A 31 18.98 8.73 -5.37
C ASP A 31 19.13 9.97 -6.25
N GLU A 32 19.05 9.82 -7.57
CA GLU A 32 19.03 10.96 -8.50
C GLU A 32 17.81 11.87 -8.26
N TRP A 33 16.63 11.28 -8.09
CA TRP A 33 15.42 12.02 -7.77
C TRP A 33 15.57 12.81 -6.46
N LYS A 34 16.14 12.17 -5.42
CA LYS A 34 16.35 12.75 -4.09
C LYS A 34 17.30 13.94 -4.13
N GLU A 35 18.41 13.83 -4.84
CA GLU A 35 19.36 14.95 -5.00
C GLU A 35 18.73 16.16 -5.68
N ILE A 36 17.93 15.93 -6.74
CA ILE A 36 17.22 17.00 -7.43
C ILE A 36 16.13 17.59 -6.53
N ALA A 37 15.40 16.77 -5.80
CA ALA A 37 14.35 17.19 -4.87
C ALA A 37 14.90 18.11 -3.74
N LEU A 38 16.07 17.76 -3.17
CA LEU A 38 16.74 18.60 -2.17
C LEU A 38 17.12 19.97 -2.75
N LYS A 39 17.71 20.02 -3.95
CA LYS A 39 18.04 21.27 -4.64
C LYS A 39 16.79 22.12 -4.93
N LEU A 40 15.68 21.46 -5.27
CA LEU A 40 14.41 22.14 -5.49
C LEU A 40 13.85 22.74 -4.20
N ASP A 41 13.94 22.04 -3.06
CA ASP A 41 13.50 22.58 -1.77
C ASP A 41 14.33 23.79 -1.34
N GLU A 42 15.66 23.77 -1.58
CA GLU A 42 16.56 24.91 -1.33
C GLU A 42 16.23 26.10 -2.25
N ASP A 43 16.20 25.88 -3.56
CA ASP A 43 16.01 26.94 -4.56
C ASP A 43 14.60 27.57 -4.52
N SER A 44 13.58 26.80 -4.11
CA SER A 44 12.20 27.31 -3.95
C SER A 44 11.91 27.90 -2.58
N GLY A 45 12.86 27.83 -1.63
CA GLY A 45 12.69 28.33 -0.27
C GLY A 45 11.89 27.44 0.67
N HIS A 46 11.50 26.23 0.22
CA HIS A 46 10.73 25.28 1.03
C HIS A 46 11.55 24.73 2.21
N GLU A 47 12.89 24.80 2.15
CA GLU A 47 13.73 24.36 3.26
C GLU A 47 13.45 25.15 4.55
N ALA A 48 13.19 26.47 4.46
CA ALA A 48 12.84 27.30 5.61
C ALA A 48 11.54 26.84 6.30
N TRP A 49 10.58 26.34 5.53
CA TRP A 49 9.32 25.82 6.06
C TRP A 49 9.52 24.62 6.99
N LYS A 50 10.53 23.80 6.79
CA LYS A 50 10.83 22.64 7.65
C LYS A 50 11.18 23.02 9.08
N TYR A 51 11.78 24.21 9.27
CA TYR A 51 12.20 24.73 10.58
C TYR A 51 11.14 25.59 11.27
N ASP A 52 10.17 26.06 10.54
CA ASP A 52 9.01 26.73 11.11
C ASP A 52 8.03 25.72 11.70
N ASN A 53 7.77 25.79 13.00
CA ASN A 53 6.87 24.87 13.70
C ASN A 53 5.40 25.32 13.69
N GLU A 54 5.09 26.52 13.17
CA GLU A 54 3.71 26.96 13.04
C GLU A 54 3.01 26.18 11.93
N SER A 55 1.94 25.50 12.29
CA SER A 55 1.13 24.72 11.33
C SER A 55 -0.23 24.37 11.94
N PRO A 56 -1.32 24.45 11.17
CA PRO A 56 -2.64 24.01 11.63
C PRO A 56 -2.81 22.48 11.55
N TYR A 57 -1.81 21.74 11.04
CA TYR A 57 -1.92 20.32 10.70
C TYR A 57 -1.37 19.38 11.77
N PHE A 58 -0.57 19.88 12.74
CA PHE A 58 -0.05 19.09 13.86
C PHE A 58 0.13 19.95 15.10
N ASP A 59 0.21 19.33 16.27
CA ASP A 59 0.44 20.01 17.54
C ASP A 59 1.95 20.07 17.86
N ALA A 60 2.58 21.17 17.47
CA ALA A 60 4.02 21.38 17.67
C ALA A 60 4.41 21.49 19.14
N GLU A 61 3.54 22.03 20.00
CA GLU A 61 3.83 22.22 21.43
C GLU A 61 3.88 20.87 22.16
N ILE A 62 2.86 20.04 21.96
CA ILE A 62 2.80 18.68 22.53
C ILE A 62 3.99 17.88 22.03
N LEU A 63 4.28 17.92 20.73
CA LEU A 63 5.38 17.18 20.12
C LEU A 63 6.75 17.59 20.68
N SER A 64 6.99 18.91 20.81
CA SER A 64 8.24 19.46 21.35
C SER A 64 8.45 19.09 22.82
N LYS A 65 7.41 19.19 23.64
CA LYS A 65 7.46 18.76 25.05
C LYS A 65 7.81 17.28 25.16
N ARG A 66 7.17 16.44 24.32
CA ARG A 66 7.40 14.99 24.30
C ARG A 66 8.82 14.65 23.86
N TYR A 67 9.29 15.25 22.77
CA TYR A 67 10.66 15.09 22.29
C TYR A 67 11.69 15.41 23.38
N ASN A 68 11.55 16.57 24.03
CA ASN A 68 12.48 17.00 25.10
C ASN A 68 12.45 16.06 26.30
N LEU A 69 11.28 15.54 26.67
CA LEU A 69 11.13 14.64 27.79
C LEU A 69 11.77 13.26 27.51
N LEU A 70 11.54 12.70 26.33
CA LEU A 70 12.17 11.45 25.88
C LEU A 70 13.69 11.59 25.87
N LYS A 71 14.23 12.63 25.25
CA LYS A 71 15.65 12.91 25.18
C LYS A 71 16.27 13.06 26.56
N LYS A 72 15.62 13.80 27.46
CA LYS A 72 16.06 13.97 28.84
C LYS A 72 16.16 12.62 29.56
N TYR A 73 15.13 11.80 29.53
CA TYR A 73 15.13 10.54 30.26
C TYR A 73 16.10 9.52 29.68
N ARG A 74 16.25 9.46 28.36
CA ARG A 74 17.25 8.60 27.70
C ARG A 74 18.67 9.01 28.09
N THR A 75 19.02 10.31 27.98
CA THR A 75 20.37 10.80 28.27
C THR A 75 20.73 10.77 29.76
N GLN A 76 19.75 10.79 30.65
CA GLN A 76 19.92 10.66 32.09
C GLN A 76 19.80 9.22 32.60
N HIS A 77 19.65 8.23 31.69
CA HIS A 77 19.47 6.81 32.03
C HIS A 77 18.29 6.54 32.98
N ARG A 78 17.25 7.38 32.94
CA ARG A 78 16.03 7.23 33.75
C ARG A 78 15.09 6.20 33.11
N THR A 79 15.45 4.93 33.19
CA THR A 79 14.80 3.85 32.45
C THR A 79 13.30 3.73 32.75
N LEU A 80 12.87 3.76 34.02
CA LEU A 80 11.45 3.61 34.38
C LEU A 80 10.60 4.80 33.88
N ASP A 81 11.11 6.01 34.01
CA ASP A 81 10.42 7.19 33.48
C ASP A 81 10.36 7.17 31.96
N LEU A 82 11.40 6.68 31.30
CA LEU A 82 11.42 6.51 29.85
C LEU A 82 10.37 5.50 29.37
N ILE A 83 10.28 4.33 30.03
CA ILE A 83 9.26 3.32 29.75
C ILE A 83 7.87 3.89 29.93
N TYR A 84 7.63 4.62 31.02
CA TYR A 84 6.34 5.27 31.27
C TYR A 84 5.95 6.21 30.16
N VAL A 85 6.85 7.13 29.80
CA VAL A 85 6.60 8.10 28.73
C VAL A 85 6.43 7.44 27.37
N LEU A 86 7.19 6.39 27.03
CA LEU A 86 7.02 5.67 25.77
C LEU A 86 5.64 4.99 25.66
N ARG A 87 5.12 4.42 26.76
CA ARG A 87 3.79 3.80 26.78
C ARG A 87 2.65 4.80 26.68
N GLU A 88 2.78 5.96 27.35
CA GLU A 88 1.73 6.99 27.48
C GLU A 88 1.40 7.63 26.14
N GLY A 89 1.72 7.45 25.09
CA GLY A 89 1.35 8.09 23.82
C GLY A 89 1.92 7.34 22.63
N LEU A 90 2.06 6.05 22.79
CA LEU A 90 2.52 5.19 21.73
C LEU A 90 1.42 5.05 20.67
N SER A 91 1.44 5.96 19.71
CA SER A 91 0.53 6.01 18.57
C SER A 91 1.31 6.35 17.31
N TYR A 92 0.93 5.76 16.19
CA TYR A 92 1.55 6.05 14.89
C TYR A 92 1.31 7.49 14.43
N ASP A 93 0.27 8.14 14.92
CA ASP A 93 -0.13 9.52 14.55
C ASP A 93 -0.20 10.43 15.80
N PHE A 94 0.76 10.32 16.70
CA PHE A 94 0.85 11.18 17.87
C PHE A 94 0.98 12.64 17.44
N ALA A 95 0.17 13.53 18.03
CA ALA A 95 0.12 14.96 17.68
C ALA A 95 -0.21 15.24 16.20
N ASN A 96 -0.81 14.28 15.48
CA ASN A 96 -1.19 14.37 14.07
C ASN A 96 0.01 14.53 13.10
N ILE A 97 1.16 13.94 13.45
CA ILE A 97 2.40 14.03 12.63
C ILE A 97 2.27 13.37 11.26
N GLY A 98 1.28 12.49 11.06
CA GLY A 98 0.99 11.81 9.81
C GLY A 98 0.12 12.59 8.84
N HIS A 99 -0.30 13.79 9.17
CA HIS A 99 -1.20 14.55 8.31
C HIS A 99 -0.61 14.76 6.89
N PRO A 100 -1.32 14.42 5.80
CA PRO A 100 -0.76 14.45 4.43
C PRO A 100 -0.21 15.81 4.00
N MET A 101 -0.74 16.91 4.53
CA MET A 101 -0.27 18.27 4.22
C MET A 101 1.15 18.54 4.72
N LEU A 102 1.61 17.83 5.74
CA LEU A 102 2.98 17.94 6.26
C LEU A 102 4.04 17.35 5.31
N PHE A 103 3.62 16.63 4.28
CA PHE A 103 4.47 16.02 3.25
C PHE A 103 4.17 16.54 1.84
N ALA A 104 3.31 17.56 1.72
CA ALA A 104 2.92 18.16 0.44
C ALA A 104 3.64 19.46 0.10
N GLU A 105 4.15 20.18 1.12
CA GLU A 105 4.79 21.48 0.97
C GLU A 105 6.23 21.37 0.45
N THR A 106 6.92 20.29 0.76
CA THR A 106 8.30 20.01 0.33
C THR A 106 8.36 18.87 -0.65
N TYR A 107 9.42 18.79 -1.46
CA TYR A 107 9.67 17.64 -2.33
C TYR A 107 10.12 16.44 -1.51
N ILE A 108 10.90 16.66 -0.43
CA ILE A 108 11.42 15.60 0.43
C ILE A 108 11.42 16.02 1.90
N GLY A 109 11.10 15.07 2.78
CA GLY A 109 11.04 15.33 4.23
C GLY A 109 9.76 15.99 4.69
N THR A 110 9.78 16.49 5.92
CA THR A 110 8.68 17.19 6.59
C THR A 110 9.24 18.20 7.60
N LYS A 111 8.41 18.67 8.55
CA LYS A 111 8.83 19.52 9.67
C LYS A 111 9.98 18.88 10.46
N LYS A 112 11.03 19.62 10.74
CA LYS A 112 12.24 19.11 11.39
C LYS A 112 11.99 18.57 12.78
N ILE A 113 11.05 19.15 13.50
CA ILE A 113 10.61 18.64 14.81
C ILE A 113 9.97 17.26 14.72
N ILE A 114 9.24 16.95 13.65
CA ILE A 114 8.65 15.62 13.41
C ILE A 114 9.75 14.61 13.15
N GLU A 115 10.70 14.93 12.26
CA GLU A 115 11.83 14.04 11.97
C GLU A 115 12.65 13.76 13.23
N ASN A 116 12.96 14.80 14.02
CA ASN A 116 13.70 14.66 15.27
C ASN A 116 12.94 13.83 16.31
N TYR A 117 11.62 14.00 16.42
CA TYR A 117 10.79 13.19 17.33
C TYR A 117 10.79 11.71 16.97
N VAL A 118 10.60 11.39 15.70
CA VAL A 118 10.58 10.01 15.21
C VAL A 118 11.94 9.33 15.41
N GLU A 119 13.04 10.07 15.19
CA GLU A 119 14.40 9.58 15.47
C GLU A 119 14.62 9.35 16.96
N GLU A 120 14.27 10.31 17.82
CA GLU A 120 14.43 10.18 19.27
C GLU A 120 13.59 9.02 19.82
N MET A 121 12.36 8.82 19.34
CA MET A 121 11.55 7.64 19.68
C MET A 121 12.30 6.34 19.34
N SER A 122 12.87 6.29 18.15
CA SER A 122 13.66 5.13 17.69
C SER A 122 14.89 4.91 18.54
N ASP A 123 15.60 5.99 18.91
CA ASP A 123 16.77 5.92 19.81
C ASP A 123 16.40 5.46 21.21
N CYS A 124 15.25 5.88 21.75
CA CYS A 124 14.74 5.39 23.01
C CYS A 124 14.49 3.88 22.99
N PHE A 125 13.88 3.35 21.94
CA PHE A 125 13.69 1.91 21.80
C PHE A 125 15.01 1.16 21.64
N ARG A 126 15.96 1.67 20.83
CA ARG A 126 17.30 1.06 20.70
C ARG A 126 18.04 1.04 22.04
N TYR A 127 17.99 2.12 22.81
CA TYR A 127 18.57 2.19 24.14
C TYR A 127 17.98 1.15 25.10
N LEU A 128 16.65 1.02 25.18
CA LEU A 128 16.00 0.02 26.04
C LEU A 128 16.33 -1.42 25.64
N ALA A 129 16.51 -1.69 24.35
CA ALA A 129 16.90 -3.01 23.85
C ALA A 129 18.38 -3.32 24.09
N SER A 130 19.24 -2.31 24.24
CA SER A 130 20.69 -2.48 24.36
C SER A 130 21.14 -3.06 25.69
N SER A 131 22.40 -3.48 25.77
CA SER A 131 23.05 -3.92 27.00
C SER A 131 23.35 -2.79 27.98
N GLU A 132 23.32 -1.53 27.53
CA GLU A 132 23.51 -0.36 28.39
C GLU A 132 22.36 -0.18 29.39
N CYS A 133 21.18 -0.64 29.04
CA CYS A 133 20.02 -0.65 29.92
C CYS A 133 20.04 -1.87 30.86
N ILE A 134 20.79 -1.76 31.94
CA ILE A 134 21.05 -2.85 32.90
C ILE A 134 19.84 -3.14 33.80
N THR A 135 19.04 -2.10 34.10
CA THR A 135 17.90 -2.19 35.04
C THR A 135 16.71 -2.97 34.50
N PHE A 136 16.73 -3.33 33.22
CA PHE A 136 15.63 -3.96 32.49
C PHE A 136 16.10 -5.33 31.99
N GLN A 137 15.60 -6.42 32.60
CA GLN A 137 16.03 -7.77 32.27
C GLN A 137 15.54 -8.23 30.90
N LEU A 138 16.20 -9.21 30.29
CA LEU A 138 15.89 -9.67 28.93
C LEU A 138 14.42 -10.07 28.76
N LYS A 139 13.86 -10.83 29.70
CA LYS A 139 12.46 -11.27 29.67
C LYS A 139 11.49 -10.07 29.74
N GLU A 140 11.78 -9.09 30.58
CA GLU A 140 10.99 -7.87 30.75
C GLU A 140 11.08 -7.00 29.48
N LYS A 141 12.27 -6.92 28.85
CA LYS A 141 12.47 -6.25 27.56
C LYS A 141 11.58 -6.89 26.49
N ILE A 142 11.64 -8.21 26.34
CA ILE A 142 10.83 -8.93 25.33
C ILE A 142 9.35 -8.63 25.54
N GLN A 143 8.84 -8.77 26.77
CA GLN A 143 7.44 -8.48 27.07
C GLN A 143 7.06 -7.02 26.73
N PHE A 144 7.89 -6.06 27.14
CA PHE A 144 7.66 -4.63 26.83
C PHE A 144 7.59 -4.38 25.33
N PHE A 145 8.50 -4.95 24.53
CA PHE A 145 8.51 -4.76 23.08
C PHE A 145 7.33 -5.47 22.41
N GLU A 146 6.86 -6.61 22.90
CA GLU A 146 5.65 -7.29 22.41
C GLU A 146 4.40 -6.44 22.66
N GLU A 147 4.29 -5.84 23.85
CA GLU A 147 3.21 -4.92 24.21
C GLU A 147 3.25 -3.66 23.32
N CYS A 148 4.45 -3.09 23.10
CA CYS A 148 4.63 -1.94 22.23
C CYS A 148 4.29 -2.26 20.77
N GLN A 149 4.69 -3.41 20.24
CA GLN A 149 4.35 -3.85 18.89
C GLN A 149 2.84 -4.00 18.72
N THR A 150 2.17 -4.55 19.72
CA THR A 150 0.71 -4.69 19.72
C THR A 150 0.01 -3.33 19.80
N ALA A 151 0.50 -2.42 20.65
CA ALA A 151 -0.10 -1.08 20.80
C ALA A 151 0.13 -0.19 19.58
N TYR A 152 1.32 -0.26 18.97
CA TYR A 152 1.69 0.57 17.82
C TYR A 152 1.01 0.12 16.54
N GLY A 153 0.89 -1.20 16.31
CA GLY A 153 0.36 -1.79 15.08
C GLY A 153 1.40 -1.86 13.94
N GLN A 154 0.92 -2.17 12.73
CA GLN A 154 1.80 -2.36 11.57
C GLN A 154 1.20 -1.81 10.27
N PRO A 155 2.06 -1.49 9.26
CA PRO A 155 1.59 -1.01 7.97
C PRO A 155 1.04 -2.14 7.09
N ALA A 156 0.13 -1.77 6.16
CA ALA A 156 -0.29 -2.63 5.06
C ALA A 156 -0.12 -1.94 3.71
N LEU A 157 0.27 -2.71 2.69
CA LEU A 157 0.28 -2.27 1.30
C LEU A 157 -0.88 -2.92 0.55
N MET A 158 -1.71 -2.09 -0.06
CA MET A 158 -2.91 -2.50 -0.78
C MET A 158 -2.80 -2.17 -2.26
N PHE A 159 -3.03 -3.17 -3.11
CA PHE A 159 -2.98 -3.05 -4.56
C PHE A 159 -4.38 -3.11 -5.16
N SER A 160 -4.75 -2.09 -5.92
CA SER A 160 -6.03 -2.04 -6.61
C SER A 160 -6.12 -2.96 -7.83
N GLY A 161 -7.31 -3.20 -8.30
CA GLY A 161 -7.55 -3.74 -9.65
C GLY A 161 -7.16 -2.74 -10.75
N GLY A 162 -6.95 -3.24 -11.98
CA GLY A 162 -6.61 -2.37 -13.12
C GLY A 162 -6.15 -3.11 -14.37
N ALA A 163 -6.40 -4.41 -14.45
CA ALA A 163 -5.97 -5.28 -15.55
C ALA A 163 -4.46 -5.10 -15.86
N THR A 164 -4.04 -4.95 -17.11
CA THR A 164 -2.61 -4.81 -17.47
C THR A 164 -1.94 -3.57 -16.86
N LEU A 165 -2.70 -2.54 -16.49
CA LEU A 165 -2.17 -1.37 -15.80
C LEU A 165 -1.61 -1.72 -14.41
N GLY A 166 -1.98 -2.85 -13.84
CA GLY A 166 -1.41 -3.38 -12.60
C GLY A 166 0.11 -3.64 -12.62
N LEU A 167 0.74 -3.67 -13.80
CA LEU A 167 2.20 -3.69 -13.92
C LEU A 167 2.87 -2.49 -13.22
N PHE A 168 2.16 -1.39 -13.05
CA PHE A 168 2.58 -0.25 -12.23
C PHE A 168 2.94 -0.66 -10.79
N HIS A 169 2.23 -1.62 -10.21
CA HIS A 169 2.50 -2.11 -8.85
C HIS A 169 3.91 -2.69 -8.70
N THR A 170 4.50 -3.23 -9.78
CA THR A 170 5.87 -3.72 -9.73
C THR A 170 6.88 -2.61 -9.46
N GLY A 171 6.64 -1.41 -10.01
CA GLY A 171 7.45 -0.22 -9.74
C GLY A 171 7.28 0.31 -8.32
N VAL A 172 6.05 0.28 -7.80
CA VAL A 172 5.79 0.61 -6.39
C VAL A 172 6.55 -0.34 -5.46
N CYS A 173 6.43 -1.65 -5.69
CA CYS A 173 7.14 -2.65 -4.89
C CYS A 173 8.67 -2.49 -4.98
N LYS A 174 9.20 -2.22 -6.17
CA LYS A 174 10.63 -2.01 -6.38
C LYS A 174 11.12 -0.80 -5.57
N ALA A 175 10.45 0.35 -5.69
CA ALA A 175 10.83 1.56 -4.98
C ALA A 175 10.75 1.39 -3.44
N LEU A 176 9.74 0.69 -2.93
CA LEU A 176 9.61 0.39 -1.50
C LEU A 176 10.67 -0.61 -1.02
N LEU A 177 10.98 -1.62 -1.83
CA LEU A 177 11.98 -2.64 -1.50
C LEU A 177 13.39 -2.03 -1.44
N GLU A 178 13.76 -1.19 -2.41
CA GLU A 178 15.05 -0.49 -2.46
C GLU A 178 15.28 0.42 -1.24
N GLN A 179 14.22 0.89 -0.60
CA GLN A 179 14.28 1.71 0.61
C GLN A 179 13.98 0.93 1.90
N ASP A 180 13.90 -0.40 1.81
CA ASP A 180 13.53 -1.27 2.94
C ASP A 180 12.19 -0.88 3.60
N LEU A 181 11.23 -0.40 2.82
CA LEU A 181 9.91 0.08 3.28
C LEU A 181 8.75 -0.85 2.90
N MET A 182 9.04 -2.05 2.41
CA MET A 182 8.01 -3.00 1.96
C MET A 182 7.27 -3.61 3.14
N PRO A 183 5.94 -3.39 3.30
CA PRO A 183 5.17 -3.98 4.39
C PRO A 183 5.07 -5.50 4.26
N ARG A 184 4.92 -6.18 5.41
CA ARG A 184 4.67 -7.63 5.44
C ARG A 184 3.22 -8.00 5.20
N VAL A 185 2.28 -7.08 5.46
CA VAL A 185 0.86 -7.30 5.22
C VAL A 185 0.48 -6.70 3.88
N LEU A 186 0.07 -7.56 2.96
CA LEU A 186 -0.27 -7.22 1.59
C LEU A 186 -1.73 -7.56 1.31
N SER A 187 -2.41 -6.72 0.54
CA SER A 187 -3.74 -7.01 0.04
C SER A 187 -3.86 -6.64 -1.43
N GLY A 188 -4.64 -7.42 -2.19
CA GLY A 188 -4.86 -7.10 -3.58
C GLY A 188 -6.17 -7.63 -4.12
N SER A 189 -6.68 -6.95 -5.15
CA SER A 189 -7.82 -7.37 -5.94
C SER A 189 -7.50 -7.33 -7.43
N SER A 190 -8.01 -8.27 -8.20
CA SER A 190 -7.78 -8.38 -9.65
C SER A 190 -6.27 -8.37 -10.00
N ALA A 191 -5.78 -7.39 -10.78
CA ALA A 191 -4.35 -7.24 -11.07
C ALA A 191 -3.50 -7.11 -9.79
N GLY A 192 -4.01 -6.43 -8.77
CA GLY A 192 -3.37 -6.36 -7.45
C GLY A 192 -3.31 -7.71 -6.76
N ALA A 193 -4.29 -8.59 -6.98
CA ALA A 193 -4.25 -9.96 -6.47
C ALA A 193 -3.12 -10.78 -7.10
N ILE A 194 -2.85 -10.60 -8.40
CA ILE A 194 -1.70 -11.23 -9.08
C ILE A 194 -0.40 -10.80 -8.40
N MET A 195 -0.20 -9.49 -8.20
CA MET A 195 1.00 -8.96 -7.54
C MET A 195 1.14 -9.49 -6.11
N THR A 196 0.05 -9.44 -5.32
CA THR A 196 0.01 -9.96 -3.96
C THR A 196 0.32 -11.46 -3.91
N GLY A 197 -0.26 -12.26 -4.82
CA GLY A 197 -0.01 -13.70 -4.91
C GLY A 197 1.45 -14.01 -5.24
N MET A 198 2.02 -13.34 -6.24
CA MET A 198 3.43 -13.53 -6.63
C MET A 198 4.40 -13.18 -5.49
N LEU A 199 4.19 -12.06 -4.80
CA LEU A 199 4.97 -11.70 -3.61
C LEU A 199 4.81 -12.70 -2.48
N GLY A 200 3.61 -13.28 -2.34
CA GLY A 200 3.29 -14.24 -1.28
C GLY A 200 3.93 -15.61 -1.45
N VAL A 201 4.13 -16.07 -2.69
CA VAL A 201 4.76 -17.36 -2.98
C VAL A 201 6.27 -17.24 -3.22
N SER A 202 6.83 -16.02 -3.25
CA SER A 202 8.25 -15.78 -3.43
C SER A 202 8.96 -15.60 -2.10
N ALA A 203 10.06 -16.29 -1.86
CA ALA A 203 10.94 -16.02 -0.74
C ALA A 203 11.54 -14.59 -0.84
N SER A 204 11.98 -14.02 0.27
CA SER A 204 12.39 -12.60 0.30
C SER A 204 13.57 -12.29 -0.61
N ASP A 205 14.51 -13.21 -0.76
CA ASP A 205 15.66 -13.12 -1.66
C ASP A 205 15.29 -13.24 -3.15
N GLN A 206 14.14 -13.83 -3.48
CA GLN A 206 13.65 -13.99 -4.86
C GLN A 206 12.86 -12.76 -5.36
N VAL A 207 12.39 -11.88 -4.45
CA VAL A 207 11.58 -10.72 -4.84
C VAL A 207 12.29 -9.77 -5.81
N PRO A 208 13.59 -9.45 -5.67
CA PRO A 208 14.30 -8.63 -6.65
C PRO A 208 14.25 -9.20 -8.07
N ASP A 209 14.39 -10.53 -8.22
CA ASP A 209 14.31 -11.21 -9.51
C ASP A 209 12.88 -11.22 -10.07
N LEU A 210 11.87 -11.47 -9.23
CA LEU A 210 10.47 -11.33 -9.61
C LEU A 210 10.20 -9.94 -10.22
N LEU A 211 10.73 -8.88 -9.64
CA LEU A 211 10.53 -7.51 -10.09
C LEU A 211 11.29 -7.14 -11.38
N LYS A 212 12.15 -8.02 -11.93
CA LYS A 212 12.71 -7.87 -13.29
C LYS A 212 11.65 -8.06 -14.38
N GLY A 213 10.54 -8.74 -14.06
CA GLY A 213 9.31 -8.72 -14.86
C GLY A 213 9.09 -9.88 -15.79
N GLU A 214 10.02 -10.83 -15.94
CA GLU A 214 9.87 -11.97 -16.85
C GLU A 214 8.65 -12.83 -16.53
N HIS A 215 8.32 -12.98 -15.24
CA HIS A 215 7.18 -13.72 -14.74
C HIS A 215 5.81 -13.07 -15.03
N PHE A 216 5.76 -11.80 -15.45
CA PHE A 216 4.52 -11.10 -15.76
C PHE A 216 4.13 -11.18 -17.24
N PHE A 217 4.97 -11.74 -18.10
CA PHE A 217 4.67 -11.85 -19.52
C PHE A 217 3.71 -13.01 -19.77
N SER A 218 2.58 -12.71 -20.37
CA SER A 218 1.51 -13.69 -20.59
C SER A 218 0.66 -13.34 -21.80
N ASP A 219 -0.07 -14.35 -22.28
CA ASP A 219 -1.15 -14.20 -23.24
C ASP A 219 -2.53 -14.38 -22.56
N ALA A 220 -2.65 -13.95 -21.29
CA ALA A 220 -3.84 -14.11 -20.46
C ALA A 220 -5.09 -13.45 -21.05
N PHE A 221 -4.93 -12.36 -21.82
CA PHE A 221 -6.02 -11.70 -22.54
C PHE A 221 -6.16 -12.25 -23.96
N LYS A 222 -6.60 -13.52 -24.08
CA LYS A 222 -6.97 -14.09 -25.37
C LYS A 222 -8.49 -13.99 -25.53
N PHE A 223 -8.92 -13.09 -26.40
CA PHE A 223 -10.33 -12.89 -26.68
C PHE A 223 -10.89 -14.03 -27.55
N ARG A 224 -12.11 -14.46 -27.24
CA ARG A 224 -12.83 -15.44 -28.02
C ARG A 224 -13.32 -14.87 -29.34
N LYS A 225 -13.45 -15.70 -30.35
CA LYS A 225 -14.01 -15.30 -31.66
C LYS A 225 -15.51 -14.98 -31.49
N LEU A 226 -16.00 -14.04 -32.27
CA LEU A 226 -17.42 -13.64 -32.27
C LEU A 226 -18.38 -14.81 -32.43
N SER A 227 -18.00 -15.82 -33.22
CA SER A 227 -18.77 -17.08 -33.41
C SER A 227 -18.90 -17.93 -32.14
N GLU A 228 -17.95 -17.84 -31.22
CA GLU A 228 -17.99 -18.56 -29.94
C GLU A 228 -18.83 -17.81 -28.89
N LEU A 229 -18.84 -16.48 -28.95
CA LEU A 229 -19.68 -15.63 -28.12
C LEU A 229 -21.17 -15.81 -28.40
N ILE A 230 -21.54 -15.95 -29.66
CA ILE A 230 -22.93 -16.19 -30.11
C ILE A 230 -23.46 -17.53 -29.60
N ARG A 231 -22.62 -18.54 -29.39
CA ARG A 231 -23.00 -19.85 -28.83
C ARG A 231 -23.23 -19.87 -27.31
N GLY A 232 -23.15 -18.73 -26.64
CA GLY A 232 -23.58 -18.59 -25.23
C GLY A 232 -22.62 -19.19 -24.17
N HIS A 233 -21.39 -19.51 -24.52
CA HIS A 233 -20.41 -20.08 -23.58
C HIS A 233 -19.60 -18.97 -22.90
N GLY A 234 -20.16 -18.35 -21.87
CA GLY A 234 -19.58 -17.52 -20.80
C GLY A 234 -18.32 -16.70 -21.12
N GLY A 235 -18.37 -15.35 -20.93
CA GLY A 235 -17.22 -14.44 -20.96
C GLY A 235 -16.58 -14.14 -22.33
N ILE A 236 -16.11 -12.91 -22.50
CA ILE A 236 -15.47 -12.43 -23.74
C ILE A 236 -14.03 -12.99 -23.89
N ALA A 237 -13.36 -13.25 -22.77
CA ALA A 237 -12.01 -13.82 -22.73
C ALA A 237 -12.00 -15.28 -22.22
N ASP A 238 -11.01 -16.03 -22.64
CA ASP A 238 -10.84 -17.42 -22.22
C ASP A 238 -10.10 -17.48 -20.88
N VAL A 239 -10.82 -17.90 -19.84
CA VAL A 239 -10.28 -18.03 -18.47
C VAL A 239 -9.16 -19.07 -18.34
N MET A 240 -9.07 -20.03 -19.29
CA MET A 240 -8.07 -21.09 -19.23
C MET A 240 -6.64 -20.59 -19.41
N TYR A 241 -6.42 -19.57 -20.26
CA TYR A 241 -5.10 -18.98 -20.42
C TYR A 241 -4.64 -18.25 -19.15
N LEU A 242 -5.55 -17.50 -18.52
CA LEU A 242 -5.26 -16.85 -17.23
C LEU A 242 -4.99 -17.90 -16.15
N LYS A 243 -5.79 -18.97 -16.08
CA LYS A 243 -5.57 -20.06 -15.14
C LYS A 243 -4.20 -20.71 -15.32
N GLN A 244 -3.80 -21.05 -16.55
CA GLN A 244 -2.49 -21.63 -16.83
C GLN A 244 -1.36 -20.70 -16.41
N PHE A 245 -1.43 -19.42 -16.74
CA PHE A 245 -0.47 -18.42 -16.31
C PHE A 245 -0.33 -18.37 -14.79
N LEU A 246 -1.45 -18.35 -14.05
CA LEU A 246 -1.44 -18.31 -12.59
C LEU A 246 -0.88 -19.60 -11.98
N MET A 247 -1.24 -20.75 -12.51
CA MET A 247 -0.70 -22.05 -12.02
C MET A 247 0.80 -22.16 -12.25
N GLN A 248 1.31 -21.70 -13.40
CA GLN A 248 2.74 -21.72 -13.70
C GLN A 248 3.57 -20.81 -12.77
N ASN A 249 3.04 -19.64 -12.41
CA ASN A 249 3.77 -18.65 -11.62
C ASN A 249 3.54 -18.75 -10.10
N LEU A 250 2.38 -19.21 -9.66
CA LEU A 250 2.03 -19.34 -8.24
C LEU A 250 2.18 -20.76 -7.70
N GLY A 251 2.31 -21.74 -8.58
CA GLY A 251 2.48 -23.14 -8.19
C GLY A 251 1.28 -23.72 -7.44
N ASP A 252 1.50 -24.90 -6.86
CA ASP A 252 0.51 -25.63 -6.04
C ASP A 252 0.63 -25.26 -4.55
N VAL A 253 0.65 -23.96 -4.25
CA VAL A 253 0.91 -23.38 -2.93
C VAL A 253 -0.39 -22.90 -2.30
N THR A 254 -0.67 -23.34 -1.07
CA THR A 254 -1.77 -22.85 -0.23
C THR A 254 -1.42 -21.54 0.47
N PHE A 255 -2.41 -20.84 1.02
CA PHE A 255 -2.13 -19.61 1.81
C PHE A 255 -1.26 -19.89 3.03
N ALA A 256 -1.43 -21.04 3.69
CA ALA A 256 -0.58 -21.42 4.84
C ALA A 256 0.87 -21.65 4.41
N GLU A 257 1.09 -22.41 3.33
CA GLU A 257 2.42 -22.68 2.76
C GLU A 257 3.10 -21.38 2.28
N ALA A 258 2.34 -20.49 1.60
CA ALA A 258 2.83 -19.18 1.17
C ALA A 258 3.32 -18.34 2.36
N TYR A 259 2.57 -18.31 3.47
CA TYR A 259 3.01 -17.59 4.68
C TYR A 259 4.27 -18.21 5.30
N GLN A 260 4.36 -19.53 5.36
CA GLN A 260 5.56 -20.20 5.87
C GLN A 260 6.81 -19.88 5.05
N GLN A 261 6.66 -19.80 3.72
CA GLN A 261 7.75 -19.56 2.77
C GLN A 261 8.19 -18.09 2.76
N SER A 262 7.25 -17.15 2.67
CA SER A 262 7.55 -15.73 2.46
C SER A 262 7.55 -14.89 3.74
N LYS A 263 6.91 -15.36 4.82
CA LYS A 263 6.58 -14.63 6.04
C LYS A 263 5.72 -13.38 5.78
N ARG A 264 5.02 -13.31 4.63
CA ARG A 264 4.10 -12.23 4.26
C ARG A 264 2.66 -12.68 4.44
N HIS A 265 1.86 -11.82 5.06
CA HIS A 265 0.40 -12.00 5.16
C HIS A 265 -0.25 -11.50 3.88
N ILE A 266 -0.49 -12.40 2.94
CA ILE A 266 -1.19 -12.06 1.70
C ILE A 266 -2.70 -12.20 1.85
N ASN A 267 -3.43 -11.27 1.28
CA ASN A 267 -4.87 -11.14 1.39
C ASN A 267 -5.47 -10.88 0.02
N ILE A 268 -6.21 -11.84 -0.50
CA ILE A 268 -6.85 -11.76 -1.81
C ILE A 268 -8.35 -11.48 -1.64
N VAL A 269 -8.81 -10.40 -2.25
CA VAL A 269 -10.21 -9.97 -2.17
C VAL A 269 -11.03 -10.63 -3.27
N ILE A 270 -12.08 -11.33 -2.88
CA ILE A 270 -13.01 -12.00 -3.81
C ILE A 270 -14.45 -11.72 -3.40
N ALA A 271 -15.38 -11.85 -4.32
CA ALA A 271 -16.81 -11.71 -4.05
C ALA A 271 -17.57 -12.97 -4.45
N PRO A 272 -18.56 -13.43 -3.64
CA PRO A 272 -19.47 -14.47 -4.09
C PRO A 272 -20.30 -13.99 -5.29
N TYR A 273 -20.53 -14.88 -6.24
CA TYR A 273 -21.34 -14.56 -7.41
C TYR A 273 -22.79 -14.20 -7.07
N ASN A 274 -23.33 -14.82 -6.02
CA ASN A 274 -24.63 -14.46 -5.47
C ASN A 274 -24.54 -13.14 -4.70
N THR A 275 -25.42 -12.20 -5.01
CA THR A 275 -25.38 -10.80 -4.55
C THR A 275 -25.68 -10.60 -3.07
N ALA A 276 -26.27 -11.59 -2.40
CA ALA A 276 -26.69 -11.51 -0.99
C ALA A 276 -25.54 -11.58 0.04
N GLN A 277 -24.29 -11.92 -0.40
CA GLN A 277 -23.16 -12.08 0.51
C GLN A 277 -22.10 -10.99 0.31
N SER A 278 -21.46 -10.59 1.42
CA SER A 278 -20.36 -9.64 1.41
C SER A 278 -19.08 -10.20 0.77
N PRO A 279 -18.21 -9.36 0.18
CA PRO A 279 -16.87 -9.75 -0.24
C PRO A 279 -16.08 -10.42 0.89
N ARG A 280 -15.23 -11.38 0.53
CA ARG A 280 -14.37 -12.11 1.46
C ARG A 280 -12.90 -11.82 1.18
N ILE A 281 -12.08 -11.95 2.21
CA ILE A 281 -10.63 -11.92 2.10
C ILE A 281 -10.13 -13.34 2.29
N MET A 282 -9.40 -13.87 1.30
CA MET A 282 -8.72 -15.16 1.36
C MET A 282 -7.29 -14.95 1.84
N ASN A 283 -6.90 -15.61 2.93
CA ASN A 283 -5.57 -15.51 3.54
C ASN A 283 -5.27 -16.74 4.41
N ALA A 284 -4.06 -16.81 4.96
CA ALA A 284 -3.62 -17.92 5.81
C ALA A 284 -4.45 -18.11 7.09
N LEU A 285 -5.10 -17.06 7.60
CA LEU A 285 -5.93 -17.14 8.83
C LEU A 285 -7.34 -17.65 8.55
N THR A 286 -7.95 -17.23 7.44
CA THR A 286 -9.37 -17.49 7.16
C THR A 286 -9.60 -18.62 6.17
N ALA A 287 -8.58 -18.95 5.33
CA ALA A 287 -8.65 -19.96 4.29
C ALA A 287 -7.28 -20.65 4.07
N PRO A 288 -6.64 -21.21 5.10
CA PRO A 288 -5.25 -21.70 5.06
C PRO A 288 -5.00 -22.72 3.94
N ASN A 289 -5.96 -23.58 3.66
CA ASN A 289 -5.82 -24.69 2.71
C ASN A 289 -6.24 -24.33 1.27
N VAL A 290 -6.73 -23.11 1.03
CA VAL A 290 -7.07 -22.67 -0.34
C VAL A 290 -5.79 -22.42 -1.13
N LEU A 291 -5.75 -22.86 -2.39
CA LEU A 291 -4.64 -22.58 -3.30
C LEU A 291 -4.62 -21.12 -3.72
N VAL A 292 -3.47 -20.49 -3.60
CA VAL A 292 -3.29 -19.05 -3.89
C VAL A 292 -3.72 -18.74 -5.32
N TRP A 293 -3.28 -19.57 -6.32
CA TRP A 293 -3.65 -19.33 -7.72
C TRP A 293 -5.17 -19.33 -7.94
N SER A 294 -5.92 -20.16 -7.20
CA SER A 294 -7.36 -20.26 -7.38
C SER A 294 -8.11 -19.06 -6.80
N ALA A 295 -7.62 -18.50 -5.70
CA ALA A 295 -8.14 -17.24 -5.13
C ALA A 295 -7.81 -16.03 -6.03
N VAL A 296 -6.58 -15.98 -6.57
CA VAL A 296 -6.19 -14.93 -7.54
C VAL A 296 -7.03 -15.01 -8.81
N LEU A 297 -7.27 -16.23 -9.34
CA LEU A 297 -8.14 -16.44 -10.50
C LEU A 297 -9.56 -15.92 -10.23
N ALA A 298 -10.11 -16.22 -9.05
CA ALA A 298 -11.43 -15.72 -8.63
C ALA A 298 -11.46 -14.19 -8.52
N SER A 299 -10.40 -13.60 -7.98
CA SER A 299 -10.24 -12.14 -7.88
C SER A 299 -10.10 -11.46 -9.25
N CYS A 300 -9.61 -12.17 -10.27
CA CYS A 300 -9.51 -11.68 -11.65
C CYS A 300 -10.76 -11.99 -12.49
N ALA A 301 -11.73 -12.75 -11.98
CA ALA A 301 -12.95 -13.11 -12.70
C ALA A 301 -13.93 -11.92 -12.78
N VAL A 302 -13.55 -10.88 -13.52
CA VAL A 302 -14.38 -9.68 -13.76
C VAL A 302 -15.64 -10.11 -14.53
N PRO A 303 -16.86 -9.83 -14.02
CA PRO A 303 -18.10 -10.13 -14.70
C PRO A 303 -18.13 -9.57 -16.13
N VAL A 304 -18.72 -10.30 -17.05
CA VAL A 304 -18.74 -10.06 -18.50
C VAL A 304 -17.44 -10.46 -19.21
N LEU A 305 -16.27 -10.13 -18.63
CA LEU A 305 -14.97 -10.50 -19.22
C LEU A 305 -14.68 -11.99 -19.03
N PHE A 306 -14.84 -12.49 -17.79
CA PHE A 306 -14.62 -13.89 -17.43
C PHE A 306 -15.84 -14.50 -16.73
N PRO A 307 -16.06 -15.83 -16.87
CA PRO A 307 -17.10 -16.53 -16.13
C PRO A 307 -16.75 -16.63 -14.63
N PRO A 308 -17.75 -16.74 -13.74
CA PRO A 308 -17.54 -17.07 -12.33
C PRO A 308 -16.82 -18.41 -12.15
N VAL A 309 -15.87 -18.48 -11.21
CA VAL A 309 -15.02 -19.65 -10.98
C VAL A 309 -15.25 -20.29 -9.62
N HIS A 310 -14.85 -21.54 -9.47
CA HIS A 310 -14.80 -22.24 -8.19
C HIS A 310 -13.40 -22.11 -7.59
N LEU A 311 -13.33 -22.00 -6.26
CA LEU A 311 -12.07 -22.10 -5.53
C LEU A 311 -11.65 -23.55 -5.36
N THR A 312 -10.33 -23.75 -5.35
CA THR A 312 -9.70 -25.05 -5.11
C THR A 312 -8.92 -25.00 -3.80
N SER A 313 -9.09 -26.02 -2.98
CA SER A 313 -8.30 -26.25 -1.74
C SER A 313 -7.48 -27.53 -1.88
N LYS A 314 -6.37 -27.61 -1.14
CA LYS A 314 -5.50 -28.76 -1.05
C LYS A 314 -5.69 -29.42 0.32
N ARG A 315 -5.98 -30.71 0.33
CA ARG A 315 -6.10 -31.52 1.54
C ARG A 315 -4.72 -31.91 2.06
N TYR A 316 -4.66 -32.46 3.28
CA TYR A 316 -3.41 -32.92 3.90
C TYR A 316 -2.73 -34.07 3.13
N ASP A 317 -3.51 -34.83 2.35
CA ASP A 317 -3.02 -35.89 1.46
C ASP A 317 -2.54 -35.37 0.08
N GLY A 318 -2.55 -34.05 -0.12
CA GLY A 318 -2.18 -33.38 -1.37
C GLY A 318 -3.30 -33.35 -2.43
N GLN A 319 -4.45 -33.99 -2.19
CA GLN A 319 -5.54 -34.00 -3.17
C GLN A 319 -6.25 -32.64 -3.23
N HIS A 320 -6.63 -32.24 -4.44
CA HIS A 320 -7.42 -31.05 -4.68
C HIS A 320 -8.91 -31.29 -4.49
N THR A 321 -9.57 -30.42 -3.77
CA THR A 321 -11.02 -30.45 -3.55
C THR A 321 -11.62 -29.06 -3.73
N PRO A 322 -12.88 -28.94 -4.16
CA PRO A 322 -13.55 -27.66 -4.23
C PRO A 322 -13.73 -27.05 -2.83
N TYR A 323 -13.33 -25.77 -2.68
CA TYR A 323 -13.64 -25.01 -1.48
C TYR A 323 -15.03 -24.41 -1.60
N LEU A 324 -15.95 -24.77 -0.68
CA LEU A 324 -17.38 -24.39 -0.73
C LEU A 324 -17.98 -24.72 -2.10
N ALA A 325 -18.11 -26.00 -2.42
CA ALA A 325 -18.46 -26.55 -3.74
C ALA A 325 -19.68 -25.88 -4.42
N ASN A 326 -20.66 -25.42 -3.64
CA ASN A 326 -21.88 -24.78 -4.14
C ASN A 326 -21.73 -23.28 -4.40
N THR A 327 -20.54 -22.69 -4.19
CA THR A 327 -20.31 -21.25 -4.33
C THR A 327 -19.39 -20.97 -5.51
N LYS A 328 -19.82 -20.08 -6.40
CA LYS A 328 -18.99 -19.50 -7.45
C LYS A 328 -18.51 -18.11 -7.02
N TRP A 329 -17.34 -17.73 -7.50
CA TRP A 329 -16.65 -16.51 -7.08
C TRP A 329 -16.32 -15.64 -8.28
N VAL A 330 -16.28 -14.33 -8.03
CA VAL A 330 -15.98 -13.29 -9.03
C VAL A 330 -15.04 -12.24 -8.41
N ASP A 331 -14.58 -11.31 -9.22
CA ASP A 331 -13.70 -10.22 -8.82
C ASP A 331 -14.29 -9.42 -7.64
N GLY A 332 -13.46 -9.24 -6.62
CA GLY A 332 -13.79 -8.50 -5.41
C GLY A 332 -13.68 -6.98 -5.56
N SER A 333 -12.86 -6.48 -6.52
CA SER A 333 -12.57 -5.04 -6.70
C SER A 333 -13.81 -4.19 -6.94
N MET A 334 -14.82 -4.78 -7.56
CA MET A 334 -16.09 -4.09 -7.84
C MET A 334 -16.91 -3.78 -6.58
N ARG A 335 -16.63 -4.42 -5.44
CA ARG A 335 -17.36 -4.25 -4.18
C ARG A 335 -16.50 -3.82 -3.01
N SER A 336 -15.20 -4.12 -3.03
CA SER A 336 -14.24 -3.78 -1.98
C SER A 336 -12.84 -3.90 -2.53
N ASP A 337 -12.31 -2.82 -3.09
CA ASP A 337 -10.94 -2.79 -3.65
C ASP A 337 -9.92 -2.77 -2.49
N PHE A 338 -10.15 -1.94 -1.48
CA PHE A 338 -9.32 -1.83 -0.27
C PHE A 338 -10.10 -2.20 1.00
N PRO A 339 -9.94 -3.43 1.53
CA PRO A 339 -10.70 -3.91 2.68
C PRO A 339 -10.08 -3.48 4.03
N GLN A 340 -9.82 -2.17 4.22
CA GLN A 340 -9.07 -1.59 5.35
C GLN A 340 -9.60 -2.04 6.72
N GLU A 341 -10.92 -1.94 6.96
CA GLU A 341 -11.50 -2.30 8.26
C GLU A 341 -11.30 -3.79 8.62
N LYS A 342 -11.40 -4.68 7.62
CA LYS A 342 -11.16 -6.11 7.83
C LYS A 342 -9.68 -6.39 8.10
N MET A 343 -8.80 -5.70 7.37
CA MET A 343 -7.36 -5.80 7.55
C MET A 343 -6.91 -5.27 8.91
N ALA A 344 -7.46 -4.14 9.34
CA ALA A 344 -7.19 -3.58 10.66
C ALA A 344 -7.54 -4.57 11.79
N ARG A 345 -8.69 -5.23 11.67
CA ARG A 345 -9.12 -6.25 12.66
C ARG A 345 -8.28 -7.52 12.65
N LEU A 346 -7.82 -7.99 11.48
CA LEU A 346 -7.07 -9.24 11.35
C LEU A 346 -5.60 -9.09 11.74
N TYR A 347 -4.99 -7.93 11.43
CA TYR A 347 -3.55 -7.75 11.52
C TYR A 347 -3.13 -6.53 12.33
N ASN A 348 -4.06 -5.88 13.02
CA ASN A 348 -3.77 -4.65 13.77
C ASN A 348 -3.10 -3.58 12.89
N ILE A 349 -3.69 -3.31 11.70
CA ILE A 349 -3.16 -2.32 10.77
C ILE A 349 -3.48 -0.92 11.29
N ASN A 350 -2.45 -0.13 11.48
CA ASN A 350 -2.53 1.27 11.89
C ASN A 350 -2.33 2.25 10.72
N TYR A 351 -1.70 1.80 9.63
CA TYR A 351 -1.29 2.65 8.53
C TYR A 351 -1.38 1.90 7.20
N THR A 352 -1.93 2.56 6.18
CA THR A 352 -2.21 1.95 4.89
C THR A 352 -1.56 2.70 3.73
N ILE A 353 -0.82 1.96 2.90
CA ILE A 353 -0.26 2.44 1.64
C ILE A 353 -1.14 1.88 0.52
N ALA A 354 -1.78 2.74 -0.25
CA ALA A 354 -2.64 2.36 -1.36
C ALA A 354 -1.96 2.61 -2.70
N SER A 355 -1.69 1.54 -3.43
CA SER A 355 -1.22 1.60 -4.83
C SER A 355 -2.43 1.52 -5.76
N GLN A 356 -2.79 2.65 -6.40
CA GLN A 356 -4.04 2.80 -7.12
C GLN A 356 -3.83 2.96 -8.63
N VAL A 357 -4.35 1.98 -9.38
CA VAL A 357 -4.29 1.94 -10.86
C VAL A 357 -5.66 1.71 -11.49
N ASN A 358 -6.73 1.72 -10.70
CA ASN A 358 -8.06 1.47 -11.19
C ASN A 358 -8.51 2.59 -12.15
N PRO A 359 -8.76 2.32 -13.44
CA PRO A 359 -8.96 3.34 -14.46
C PRO A 359 -10.24 4.16 -14.29
N HIS A 360 -11.22 3.67 -13.52
CA HIS A 360 -12.43 4.45 -13.23
C HIS A 360 -12.26 5.33 -11.98
N ILE A 361 -11.25 5.09 -11.14
CA ILE A 361 -11.03 5.82 -9.89
C ILE A 361 -9.92 6.86 -10.02
N VAL A 362 -8.82 6.49 -10.68
CA VAL A 362 -7.63 7.33 -10.84
C VAL A 362 -7.95 8.75 -11.37
N PRO A 363 -8.81 8.96 -12.38
CA PRO A 363 -9.11 10.31 -12.87
C PRO A 363 -9.73 11.23 -11.80
N PHE A 364 -10.50 10.67 -10.85
CA PHE A 364 -11.09 11.44 -9.76
C PHE A 364 -10.05 11.76 -8.67
N MET A 365 -9.10 10.86 -8.43
CA MET A 365 -8.03 11.04 -7.43
C MET A 365 -6.93 11.99 -7.91
N GLN A 366 -6.56 11.96 -9.20
CA GLN A 366 -5.53 12.82 -9.79
C GLN A 366 -5.88 14.30 -9.64
N SER A 367 -7.15 14.66 -9.78
CA SER A 367 -7.58 16.04 -9.66
C SER A 367 -7.39 16.62 -8.25
N ASP A 368 -7.31 15.78 -7.22
CA ASP A 368 -7.07 16.20 -5.85
C ASP A 368 -5.56 16.38 -5.57
N SER A 369 -4.70 15.52 -6.12
CA SER A 369 -3.25 15.60 -5.90
C SER A 369 -2.57 16.78 -6.61
N ASP A 370 -3.00 17.11 -7.82
CA ASP A 370 -2.43 18.24 -8.58
C ASP A 370 -2.93 19.61 -8.08
N ARG A 371 -4.05 19.65 -7.36
CA ARG A 371 -4.61 20.86 -6.76
C ARG A 371 -3.98 21.23 -5.43
N PHE A 372 -3.49 20.25 -4.66
CA PHE A 372 -2.75 20.50 -3.42
C PHE A 372 -1.49 21.34 -3.66
N ARG A 373 -0.93 21.29 -4.87
CA ARG A 373 0.27 22.09 -5.24
C ARG A 373 -0.04 23.46 -5.81
N ARG A 374 -1.30 23.78 -6.16
CA ARG A 374 -1.57 24.99 -6.95
C ARG A 374 -2.46 26.05 -6.33
N ASP A 375 -3.39 25.78 -5.41
CA ASP A 375 -4.25 26.89 -4.98
C ASP A 375 -5.06 26.67 -3.69
N VAL A 376 -4.92 27.64 -2.80
CA VAL A 376 -5.85 27.97 -1.73
C VAL A 376 -7.25 28.40 -2.26
N LEU A 377 -7.37 28.70 -3.55
CA LEU A 377 -8.56 29.29 -4.21
C LEU A 377 -9.62 28.29 -4.72
N SER A 378 -9.41 26.98 -4.63
CA SER A 378 -10.32 25.96 -5.22
C SER A 378 -11.40 25.40 -4.29
N TRP A 379 -11.76 26.12 -3.25
CA TRP A 379 -12.79 25.72 -2.28
C TRP A 379 -14.17 25.39 -2.90
N PRO A 380 -14.69 26.17 -3.87
CA PRO A 380 -16.03 25.90 -4.44
C PRO A 380 -16.12 24.58 -5.22
N GLU A 381 -15.06 24.19 -5.93
CA GLU A 381 -15.09 22.97 -6.74
C GLU A 381 -15.03 21.67 -5.93
N ARG A 382 -14.42 21.68 -4.74
CA ARG A 382 -14.43 20.53 -3.81
C ARG A 382 -15.83 20.25 -3.29
N ILE A 383 -16.58 21.30 -2.97
CA ILE A 383 -17.97 21.19 -2.51
C ILE A 383 -18.85 20.62 -3.63
N VAL A 384 -18.71 21.13 -4.86
CA VAL A 384 -19.48 20.66 -6.02
C VAL A 384 -19.20 19.19 -6.34
N ARG A 385 -17.96 18.72 -6.22
CA ARG A 385 -17.63 17.30 -6.49
C ARG A 385 -18.04 16.36 -5.36
N ARG A 386 -17.89 16.79 -4.11
CA ARG A 386 -18.37 16.01 -2.94
C ARG A 386 -19.89 15.89 -2.97
N GLN A 387 -20.57 16.96 -3.32
CA GLN A 387 -22.02 16.96 -3.56
C GLN A 387 -22.38 16.20 -4.83
N GLY A 388 -21.60 16.31 -5.92
CA GLY A 388 -21.81 15.54 -7.15
C GLY A 388 -21.73 14.04 -6.95
N LYS A 389 -20.77 13.54 -6.13
CA LYS A 389 -20.70 12.11 -5.74
C LYS A 389 -21.93 11.71 -4.89
N ALA A 390 -22.33 12.54 -3.94
CA ALA A 390 -23.51 12.29 -3.11
C ALA A 390 -24.80 12.31 -3.94
N ILE A 391 -24.96 13.28 -4.83
CA ILE A 391 -26.10 13.38 -5.76
C ILE A 391 -26.10 12.18 -6.74
N ALA A 392 -24.94 11.76 -7.26
CA ALA A 392 -24.86 10.61 -8.15
C ALA A 392 -25.27 9.32 -7.44
N LEU A 393 -24.86 9.13 -6.17
CA LEU A 393 -25.29 8.00 -5.35
C LEU A 393 -26.80 8.04 -5.07
N GLU A 394 -27.34 9.21 -4.78
CA GLU A 394 -28.76 9.41 -4.49
C GLU A 394 -29.63 9.19 -5.74
N VAL A 395 -29.21 9.72 -6.90
CA VAL A 395 -29.86 9.47 -8.21
C VAL A 395 -29.79 7.99 -8.58
N MET A 396 -28.66 7.31 -8.34
CA MET A 396 -28.54 5.88 -8.60
C MET A 396 -29.41 5.06 -7.66
N ASP A 397 -29.55 5.45 -6.39
CA ASP A 397 -30.40 4.76 -5.42
C ASP A 397 -31.90 4.95 -5.78
N LEU A 398 -32.30 6.14 -6.17
CA LEU A 398 -33.62 6.41 -6.72
C LEU A 398 -33.89 5.58 -7.98
N THR A 399 -32.95 5.57 -8.95
CA THR A 399 -33.10 4.82 -10.21
C THR A 399 -33.13 3.31 -9.96
N ARG A 400 -32.37 2.81 -8.97
CA ARG A 400 -32.38 1.41 -8.51
C ARG A 400 -33.76 1.02 -7.96
N ASN A 401 -34.36 1.89 -7.19
CA ASN A 401 -35.70 1.67 -6.61
C ASN A 401 -36.82 1.70 -7.67
N TYR A 402 -36.63 2.50 -8.75
CA TYR A 402 -37.58 2.60 -9.86
C TYR A 402 -37.34 1.59 -10.99
N ALA A 403 -36.17 0.97 -11.09
CA ALA A 403 -35.82 0.02 -12.17
C ALA A 403 -36.60 -1.32 -12.12
N GLY A 404 -37.47 -1.51 -11.14
CA GLY A 404 -38.38 -2.66 -11.04
C GLY A 404 -37.64 -4.01 -11.12
N SER A 405 -38.26 -4.99 -11.73
CA SER A 405 -37.75 -6.36 -11.88
C SER A 405 -36.87 -6.59 -13.11
N PHE A 406 -36.45 -5.53 -13.84
CA PHE A 406 -35.59 -5.71 -15.01
C PHE A 406 -34.14 -5.99 -14.59
N PHE A 407 -33.87 -7.26 -14.40
CA PHE A 407 -32.64 -7.81 -13.81
C PHE A 407 -31.30 -7.29 -14.36
N PRO A 408 -31.10 -7.06 -15.70
CA PRO A 408 -29.83 -6.52 -16.22
C PRO A 408 -29.53 -5.09 -15.81
N ILE A 409 -30.53 -4.21 -15.78
CA ILE A 409 -30.36 -2.78 -15.41
C ILE A 409 -30.10 -2.67 -13.91
N ARG A 410 -30.87 -3.38 -13.09
CA ARG A 410 -30.65 -3.41 -11.64
C ARG A 410 -29.24 -3.89 -11.26
N ARG A 411 -28.75 -4.92 -11.94
CA ARG A 411 -27.39 -5.44 -11.72
C ARG A 411 -26.31 -4.44 -12.12
N ALA A 412 -26.47 -3.71 -13.24
CA ALA A 412 -25.57 -2.64 -13.64
C ALA A 412 -25.56 -1.46 -12.66
N LEU A 413 -26.73 -1.10 -12.12
CA LEU A 413 -26.87 -0.07 -11.09
C LEU A 413 -26.27 -0.50 -9.75
N ASP A 414 -26.49 -1.75 -9.31
CA ASP A 414 -25.87 -2.31 -8.10
C ASP A 414 -24.34 -2.31 -8.19
N HIS A 415 -23.77 -2.62 -9.36
CA HIS A 415 -22.34 -2.52 -9.60
C HIS A 415 -21.84 -1.07 -9.56
N GLY A 416 -22.55 -0.14 -10.22
CA GLY A 416 -22.19 1.28 -10.19
C GLY A 416 -22.26 1.88 -8.80
N TYR A 417 -23.29 1.54 -8.02
CA TYR A 417 -23.42 1.96 -6.61
C TYR A 417 -22.28 1.39 -5.74
N GLY A 418 -21.96 0.11 -5.93
CA GLY A 418 -20.84 -0.55 -5.24
C GLY A 418 -19.51 0.17 -5.49
N ILE A 419 -19.23 0.59 -6.73
CA ILE A 419 -18.02 1.31 -7.11
C ILE A 419 -17.98 2.70 -6.45
N LEU A 420 -19.07 3.48 -6.52
CA LEU A 420 -19.09 4.85 -5.98
C LEU A 420 -19.05 4.91 -4.45
N GLY A 421 -19.55 3.88 -3.76
CA GLY A 421 -19.64 3.82 -2.29
C GLY A 421 -18.33 3.40 -1.58
N GLN A 422 -17.34 2.89 -2.29
CA GLN A 422 -16.11 2.37 -1.70
C GLN A 422 -15.14 3.46 -1.21
N ARG A 423 -14.31 3.10 -0.23
CA ARG A 423 -13.12 3.87 0.15
C ARG A 423 -11.96 3.42 -0.72
N TYR A 424 -11.45 4.33 -1.55
CA TYR A 424 -10.34 4.07 -2.49
C TYR A 424 -9.02 4.68 -2.02
N TYR A 425 -8.98 5.25 -0.82
CA TYR A 425 -7.85 5.97 -0.27
C TYR A 425 -7.23 5.19 0.89
N GLY A 426 -5.89 5.14 0.92
CA GLY A 426 -5.11 4.82 2.10
C GLY A 426 -4.61 6.09 2.80
N ASP A 427 -3.83 5.93 3.85
CA ASP A 427 -3.16 7.04 4.51
C ASP A 427 -2.11 7.67 3.59
N VAL A 428 -1.36 6.86 2.85
CA VAL A 428 -0.55 7.29 1.70
C VAL A 428 -1.08 6.69 0.40
N ASN A 429 -1.30 7.54 -0.59
CA ASN A 429 -1.81 7.13 -1.89
C ASN A 429 -0.74 7.29 -2.97
N ILE A 430 -0.38 6.18 -3.63
CA ILE A 430 0.50 6.11 -4.79
C ILE A 430 -0.39 5.89 -6.01
N ILE A 431 -0.55 6.94 -6.82
CA ILE A 431 -1.57 6.99 -7.87
C ILE A 431 -0.89 7.07 -9.22
N ALA A 432 -1.30 6.20 -10.16
CA ALA A 432 -0.83 6.25 -11.54
C ALA A 432 -1.34 7.52 -12.24
N LYS A 433 -0.48 8.17 -13.04
CA LYS A 433 -0.87 9.34 -13.86
C LYS A 433 -1.31 8.87 -15.24
N TYR A 434 -2.62 8.91 -15.50
CA TYR A 434 -3.17 8.43 -16.75
C TYR A 434 -3.37 9.54 -17.79
N GLY A 435 -2.84 9.30 -19.00
CA GLY A 435 -3.26 9.95 -20.23
C GLY A 435 -4.09 8.99 -21.10
N LEU A 436 -4.64 9.47 -22.21
CA LEU A 436 -5.50 8.67 -23.12
C LEU A 436 -4.86 7.35 -23.59
N ARG A 437 -3.53 7.31 -23.76
CA ARG A 437 -2.78 6.12 -24.17
C ARG A 437 -2.93 4.95 -23.18
N HIS A 438 -3.08 5.22 -21.89
CA HIS A 438 -3.14 4.17 -20.85
C HIS A 438 -4.40 3.32 -20.98
N TYR A 439 -5.52 3.92 -21.37
CA TYR A 439 -6.75 3.16 -21.62
C TYR A 439 -6.59 2.14 -22.75
N SER A 440 -5.71 2.42 -23.73
CA SER A 440 -5.39 1.45 -24.79
C SER A 440 -4.54 0.27 -24.31
N TYR A 441 -3.93 0.36 -23.12
CA TYR A 441 -3.09 -0.71 -22.55
C TYR A 441 -3.88 -1.69 -21.68
N MET A 442 -5.07 -1.30 -21.21
CA MET A 442 -5.84 -2.06 -20.21
C MET A 442 -6.01 -3.55 -20.52
N LEU A 443 -6.31 -3.89 -21.76
CA LEU A 443 -6.57 -5.27 -22.19
C LEU A 443 -5.48 -5.79 -23.14
N LYS A 444 -4.30 -5.19 -23.15
CA LYS A 444 -3.14 -5.69 -23.89
C LYS A 444 -2.37 -6.70 -23.04
N ASN A 445 -1.94 -7.77 -23.67
CA ASN A 445 -1.04 -8.69 -23.01
C ASN A 445 0.29 -8.02 -22.61
N PRO A 446 0.80 -8.26 -21.40
CA PRO A 446 2.09 -7.74 -20.94
C PRO A 446 3.24 -8.12 -21.89
N ARG A 447 4.04 -7.12 -22.26
CA ARG A 447 5.25 -7.27 -23.09
C ARG A 447 6.40 -6.47 -22.47
N PRO A 448 7.66 -6.80 -22.71
CA PRO A 448 8.82 -6.16 -22.05
C PRO A 448 8.82 -4.63 -22.12
N LYS A 449 8.47 -4.05 -23.27
CA LYS A 449 8.43 -2.59 -23.46
C LYS A 449 7.35 -1.94 -22.58
N LEU A 450 6.14 -2.52 -22.55
CA LEU A 450 5.03 -2.00 -21.75
C LEU A 450 5.30 -2.17 -20.25
N PHE A 451 5.87 -3.31 -19.87
CA PHE A 451 6.28 -3.56 -18.50
C PHE A 451 7.23 -2.47 -17.98
N LYS A 452 8.34 -2.20 -18.70
CA LYS A 452 9.31 -1.18 -18.32
C LYS A 452 8.70 0.22 -18.17
N VAL A 453 7.76 0.57 -19.04
CA VAL A 453 7.06 1.87 -18.97
C VAL A 453 6.23 1.97 -17.70
N LEU A 454 5.34 0.98 -17.45
CA LEU A 454 4.44 1.02 -16.29
C LEU A 454 5.20 0.85 -14.97
N GLN A 455 6.24 0.01 -14.93
CA GLN A 455 7.10 -0.12 -13.76
C GLN A 455 7.78 1.21 -13.43
N ARG A 456 8.37 1.90 -14.41
CA ARG A 456 8.99 3.21 -14.20
C ARG A 456 7.99 4.28 -13.73
N GLU A 457 6.77 4.24 -14.25
CA GLU A 457 5.71 5.13 -13.77
C GLU A 457 5.36 4.84 -12.30
N GLY A 458 5.37 3.56 -11.88
CA GLY A 458 5.19 3.16 -10.48
C GLY A 458 6.29 3.64 -9.56
N GLU A 459 7.56 3.46 -9.96
CA GLU A 459 8.72 3.98 -9.21
C GLU A 459 8.60 5.50 -8.99
N ARG A 460 8.41 6.25 -10.07
CA ARG A 460 8.31 7.72 -10.01
C ARG A 460 7.12 8.24 -9.22
N ALA A 461 6.02 7.51 -9.19
CA ALA A 461 4.87 7.86 -8.37
C ALA A 461 5.11 7.59 -6.87
N THR A 462 6.00 6.65 -6.55
CA THR A 462 6.35 6.25 -5.18
C THR A 462 7.37 7.18 -4.55
N TRP A 463 8.39 7.62 -5.29
CA TRP A 463 9.50 8.43 -4.76
C TRP A 463 9.08 9.65 -3.93
N PRO A 464 8.09 10.47 -4.36
CA PRO A 464 7.62 11.60 -3.55
C PRO A 464 6.89 11.20 -2.27
N LYS A 465 6.56 9.91 -2.10
CA LYS A 465 5.86 9.38 -0.93
C LYS A 465 6.77 8.69 0.08
N ILE A 466 8.04 8.48 -0.29
CA ILE A 466 9.01 7.78 0.55
C ILE A 466 9.16 8.44 1.92
N SER A 467 9.30 9.77 1.99
CA SER A 467 9.45 10.48 3.27
C SER A 467 8.26 10.28 4.21
N ALA A 468 7.03 10.31 3.68
CA ALA A 468 5.83 10.05 4.47
C ALA A 468 5.80 8.60 4.96
N ILE A 469 6.06 7.65 4.07
CA ILE A 469 6.07 6.22 4.39
C ILE A 469 7.16 5.90 5.43
N GLU A 470 8.36 6.46 5.26
CA GLU A 470 9.48 6.28 6.19
C GLU A 470 9.15 6.82 7.58
N THR A 471 8.59 8.04 7.67
CA THR A 471 8.20 8.67 8.95
C THR A 471 7.25 7.78 9.73
N HIS A 472 6.24 7.22 9.05
CA HIS A 472 5.27 6.33 9.69
C HIS A 472 5.84 4.94 10.02
N ALA A 473 6.73 4.41 9.19
CA ALA A 473 7.25 3.06 9.34
C ALA A 473 8.40 2.96 10.37
N ARG A 474 9.17 4.03 10.59
CA ARG A 474 10.44 4.02 11.32
C ARG A 474 10.33 3.48 12.74
N ILE A 475 9.37 3.98 13.51
CA ILE A 475 9.16 3.54 14.91
C ILE A 475 8.77 2.07 14.97
N GLY A 476 7.77 1.64 14.16
CA GLY A 476 7.32 0.24 14.12
C GLY A 476 8.42 -0.72 13.69
N LYS A 477 9.22 -0.36 12.67
CA LYS A 477 10.40 -1.13 12.25
C LYS A 477 11.45 -1.22 13.35
N THR A 478 11.67 -0.14 14.10
CA THR A 478 12.63 -0.16 15.22
C THR A 478 12.16 -1.10 16.31
N ILE A 479 10.89 -1.05 16.69
CA ILE A 479 10.30 -1.97 17.67
C ILE A 479 10.46 -3.43 17.21
N GLU A 480 10.11 -3.74 15.96
CA GLU A 480 10.22 -5.08 15.38
C GLU A 480 11.67 -5.60 15.36
N HIS A 481 12.61 -4.75 14.93
CA HIS A 481 14.03 -5.10 14.87
C HIS A 481 14.61 -5.37 16.26
N CYS A 482 14.30 -4.51 17.24
CA CYS A 482 14.70 -4.70 18.63
C CYS A 482 14.13 -6.00 19.21
N LEU A 483 12.83 -6.26 19.02
CA LEU A 483 12.19 -7.49 19.50
C LEU A 483 12.81 -8.75 18.88
N THR A 484 13.06 -8.71 17.56
CA THR A 484 13.71 -9.82 16.85
C THR A 484 15.12 -10.10 17.41
N SER A 485 15.88 -9.03 17.70
CA SER A 485 17.22 -9.16 18.30
C SER A 485 17.18 -9.75 19.70
N LEU A 486 16.25 -9.27 20.54
CA LEU A 486 16.07 -9.76 21.92
C LEU A 486 15.66 -11.24 21.96
N ARG A 487 14.75 -11.67 21.08
CA ARG A 487 14.34 -13.09 20.97
C ARG A 487 15.51 -13.99 20.56
N LYS A 488 16.37 -13.54 19.63
CA LYS A 488 17.59 -14.26 19.26
C LYS A 488 18.58 -14.39 20.44
N GLN A 489 18.64 -13.39 21.31
CA GLN A 489 19.46 -13.47 22.53
C GLN A 489 18.87 -14.48 23.51
N GLU A 490 17.55 -14.51 23.70
CA GLU A 490 16.89 -15.49 24.56
C GLU A 490 17.11 -16.92 24.06
N GLU A 491 16.95 -17.18 22.76
CA GLU A 491 17.20 -18.49 22.14
C GLU A 491 18.67 -18.95 22.38
N LYS A 492 19.64 -18.04 22.26
CA LYS A 492 21.05 -18.36 22.53
C LYS A 492 21.28 -18.74 23.98
N GLN A 493 20.72 -17.96 24.90
CA GLN A 493 20.84 -18.28 26.32
C GLN A 493 20.21 -19.64 26.67
N GLN A 494 19.03 -19.95 26.14
CA GLN A 494 18.39 -21.24 26.30
C GLN A 494 19.24 -22.38 25.75
N ASN A 495 19.81 -22.24 24.56
CA ASN A 495 20.68 -23.26 23.96
C ASN A 495 21.98 -23.46 24.76
N GLU A 496 22.59 -22.40 25.31
CA GLU A 496 23.79 -22.50 26.13
C GLU A 496 23.51 -23.29 27.46
N PHE A 497 22.32 -23.12 28.06
CA PHE A 497 21.92 -23.91 29.21
C PHE A 497 21.79 -25.41 28.89
N TYR A 498 21.25 -25.78 27.72
CA TYR A 498 21.11 -27.19 27.31
C TYR A 498 22.45 -27.90 27.02
N TYR A 499 23.51 -27.16 26.67
CA TYR A 499 24.85 -27.75 26.44
C TYR A 499 25.74 -27.81 27.66
N VAL A 500 25.39 -27.19 28.80
CA VAL A 500 26.15 -27.23 30.05
C VAL A 500 25.70 -28.41 30.93
N ASP A 501 24.51 -28.95 30.69
CA ASP A 501 23.95 -30.10 31.44
C ASP A 501 24.16 -31.45 30.72
N LEU A 502 24.96 -31.51 29.67
CA LEU A 502 25.44 -32.70 28.96
C LEU A 502 26.96 -32.87 29.11
#